data_11cafdd8814aae7e04063d6bf3220e59
#
_entry.id   11cafdd8814aae7e04063d6bf3220e59
#
_cell.length_a   1.000
_cell.length_b   1.000
_cell.length_c   1.000
_cell.angle_alpha   90.00
_cell.angle_beta   90.00
_cell.angle_gamma   90.00
#
_symmetry.space_group_name_H-M   'P 1'
#
loop_
_entity.id
_entity.type
_entity.pdbx_description
1 polymer ?
#
loop_
_entity_poly.entity_id
_entity_poly.type
_entity_poly.pdbx_seq_one_letter_code
_entity_poly.pdbx_strand_id
1 'polypeptide(L)'
;MQKNLGKVACIFGASGFIGRHLIRRLIKKDFRIIAATRSPYLHGHLKPLGNPGQIDLEKVNLFDEERLRILVKSSDVVINLVGILHETKKKKFEDIHAKFPDLLSKLCSELNIKKLVHISALGINETVSSQYMQSKLKGEKNIINNFNRSVILRPSVIFGPEDKFFNRFASIAEFLPILPLIGGGLTYFQPIYVGDIAKSIMAVLEKEEINNNIFELGGPQIFTFKELMKILLKEINKKRFLVPIPFLFAKFQAKILQLLPKPLLTTDQVEMLKYDNIVTNKYPTLKDLKINPKTIESVLPNYIWRFRKGGQFAKL
;
A
#
# COMPACT_ATOMS: atom_id res chain seq x y z
N MET A 1 5.73 38.46 -13.10
CA MET A 1 5.65 37.64 -11.88
C MET A 1 6.00 36.23 -12.27
N GLN A 2 7.21 35.73 -11.99
CA GLN A 2 7.54 34.32 -12.09
C GLN A 2 6.76 33.61 -10.98
N LYS A 3 5.72 32.85 -11.37
CA LYS A 3 5.12 31.90 -10.47
C LYS A 3 6.22 30.93 -10.07
N ASN A 4 6.50 30.81 -8.77
CA ASN A 4 7.32 29.71 -8.25
C ASN A 4 6.75 28.42 -8.82
N LEU A 5 7.46 27.79 -9.76
CA LEU A 5 7.14 26.47 -10.25
C LEU A 5 7.16 25.57 -9.01
N GLY A 6 6.01 25.04 -8.60
CA GLY A 6 5.90 24.16 -7.43
C GLY A 6 6.85 22.98 -7.56
N LYS A 7 7.26 22.42 -6.44
CA LYS A 7 8.13 21.23 -6.40
C LYS A 7 7.52 20.10 -7.24
N VAL A 8 8.37 19.37 -7.96
CA VAL A 8 7.94 18.26 -8.82
C VAL A 8 8.09 16.93 -8.06
N ALA A 9 6.99 16.17 -7.99
CA ALA A 9 6.97 14.83 -7.41
C ALA A 9 6.76 13.76 -8.50
N CYS A 10 7.73 12.87 -8.69
CA CYS A 10 7.56 11.69 -9.53
C CYS A 10 7.02 10.53 -8.70
N ILE A 11 5.85 9.98 -9.10
CA ILE A 11 5.15 8.94 -8.35
C ILE A 11 5.04 7.69 -9.20
N PHE A 12 5.82 6.67 -8.86
CA PHE A 12 5.67 5.32 -9.39
C PHE A 12 4.54 4.59 -8.69
N GLY A 13 3.55 4.11 -9.45
CA GLY A 13 2.32 3.55 -8.90
C GLY A 13 1.25 4.60 -8.56
N ALA A 14 1.30 5.76 -9.17
CA ALA A 14 0.40 6.90 -8.99
C ALA A 14 -1.09 6.55 -9.15
N SER A 15 -1.44 5.68 -10.09
CA SER A 15 -2.81 5.22 -10.34
C SER A 15 -3.33 4.18 -9.34
N GLY A 16 -2.47 3.73 -8.42
CA GLY A 16 -2.83 2.76 -7.39
C GLY A 16 -3.66 3.36 -6.24
N PHE A 17 -4.05 2.51 -5.30
CA PHE A 17 -4.87 2.89 -4.15
C PHE A 17 -4.24 4.02 -3.32
N ILE A 18 -2.99 3.88 -2.88
CA ILE A 18 -2.30 4.94 -2.13
C ILE A 18 -2.07 6.18 -3.01
N GLY A 19 -1.66 5.98 -4.27
CA GLY A 19 -1.29 7.05 -5.19
C GLY A 19 -2.40 8.07 -5.39
N ARG A 20 -3.64 7.63 -5.59
CA ARG A 20 -4.81 8.52 -5.76
C ARG A 20 -5.10 9.38 -4.53
N HIS A 21 -4.92 8.83 -3.33
CA HIS A 21 -5.06 9.59 -2.09
C HIS A 21 -3.91 10.57 -1.87
N LEU A 22 -2.69 10.19 -2.26
CA LEU A 22 -1.51 11.03 -2.17
C LEU A 22 -1.57 12.21 -3.14
N ILE A 23 -1.92 11.97 -4.41
CA ILE A 23 -2.06 13.01 -5.46
C ILE A 23 -2.94 14.16 -4.97
N ARG A 24 -4.12 13.87 -4.40
CA ARG A 24 -5.03 14.88 -3.86
C ARG A 24 -4.41 15.76 -2.77
N ARG A 25 -3.41 15.28 -2.04
CA ARG A 25 -2.71 16.05 -1.01
C ARG A 25 -1.56 16.86 -1.57
N LEU A 26 -0.79 16.27 -2.48
CA LEU A 26 0.33 16.94 -3.14
C LEU A 26 -0.15 18.17 -3.95
N ILE A 27 -1.26 18.01 -4.66
CA ILE A 27 -1.87 19.11 -5.43
C ILE A 27 -2.25 20.29 -4.53
N LYS A 28 -2.82 20.04 -3.34
CA LYS A 28 -3.16 21.09 -2.37
C LYS A 28 -1.94 21.80 -1.78
N LYS A 29 -0.74 21.26 -1.98
CA LYS A 29 0.55 21.84 -1.59
C LYS A 29 1.34 22.35 -2.81
N ASP A 30 0.65 22.58 -3.92
CA ASP A 30 1.19 23.12 -5.17
C ASP A 30 2.31 22.30 -5.83
N PHE A 31 2.35 20.98 -5.54
CA PHE A 31 3.23 20.10 -6.28
C PHE A 31 2.74 19.92 -7.72
N ARG A 32 3.67 19.95 -8.66
CA ARG A 32 3.49 19.37 -9.99
C ARG A 32 3.79 17.87 -9.89
N ILE A 33 3.00 17.05 -10.59
CA ILE A 33 3.05 15.60 -10.44
C ILE A 33 3.39 14.93 -11.76
N ILE A 34 4.44 14.15 -11.76
CA ILE A 34 4.74 13.16 -12.79
C ILE A 34 4.16 11.83 -12.32
N ALA A 35 3.01 11.46 -12.85
CA ALA A 35 2.32 10.23 -12.50
C ALA A 35 2.77 9.09 -13.42
N ALA A 36 3.82 8.38 -13.01
CA ALA A 36 4.40 7.27 -13.75
C ALA A 36 3.47 6.04 -13.69
N THR A 37 2.97 5.62 -14.85
CA THR A 37 2.03 4.50 -15.00
C THR A 37 2.32 3.68 -16.25
N ARG A 38 1.90 2.41 -16.27
CA ARG A 38 2.08 1.51 -17.43
C ARG A 38 1.15 1.85 -18.59
N SER A 39 -0.01 2.41 -18.30
CA SER A 39 -1.08 2.65 -19.26
C SER A 39 -1.76 4.01 -18.98
N PRO A 40 -1.13 5.14 -19.36
CA PRO A 40 -1.64 6.48 -19.09
C PRO A 40 -3.07 6.71 -19.57
N TYR A 41 -3.41 6.15 -20.73
CA TYR A 41 -4.74 6.27 -21.35
C TYR A 41 -5.88 5.71 -20.47
N LEU A 42 -5.60 4.70 -19.60
CA LEU A 42 -6.58 4.16 -18.66
C LEU A 42 -6.75 5.01 -17.40
N HIS A 43 -5.88 5.98 -17.19
CA HIS A 43 -5.79 6.75 -15.95
C HIS A 43 -6.02 8.24 -16.13
N GLY A 44 -6.66 8.65 -17.24
CA GLY A 44 -7.02 10.05 -17.54
C GLY A 44 -7.85 10.72 -16.43
N HIS A 45 -8.60 9.94 -15.66
CA HIS A 45 -9.37 10.39 -14.48
C HIS A 45 -8.52 10.99 -13.34
N LEU A 46 -7.19 10.87 -13.41
CA LEU A 46 -6.29 11.55 -12.46
C LEU A 46 -6.09 13.01 -12.79
N LYS A 47 -6.14 13.41 -14.08
CA LYS A 47 -5.89 14.80 -14.50
C LYS A 47 -6.85 15.80 -13.87
N PRO A 48 -8.18 15.54 -13.77
CA PRO A 48 -9.13 16.45 -13.13
C PRO A 48 -8.96 16.63 -11.62
N LEU A 49 -8.05 15.88 -10.97
CA LEU A 49 -7.76 16.08 -9.54
C LEU A 49 -6.98 17.37 -9.28
N GLY A 50 -6.26 17.90 -10.29
CA GLY A 50 -5.46 19.12 -10.20
C GLY A 50 -5.84 20.15 -11.25
N ASN A 51 -5.14 21.28 -11.23
CA ASN A 51 -5.26 22.31 -12.25
C ASN A 51 -4.70 21.81 -13.59
N PRO A 52 -5.09 22.41 -14.74
CA PRO A 52 -4.49 22.10 -16.04
C PRO A 52 -2.96 22.18 -15.99
N GLY A 53 -2.29 21.13 -16.47
CA GLY A 53 -0.82 21.04 -16.47
C GLY A 53 -0.17 20.67 -15.11
N GLN A 54 -0.94 20.49 -14.05
CA GLN A 54 -0.41 20.11 -12.74
C GLN A 54 -0.11 18.61 -12.62
N ILE A 55 -0.77 17.77 -13.42
CA ILE A 55 -0.57 16.31 -13.43
C ILE A 55 -0.24 15.85 -14.84
N ASP A 56 0.98 15.33 -15.01
CA ASP A 56 1.44 14.69 -16.23
C ASP A 56 1.38 13.16 -16.05
N LEU A 57 0.68 12.50 -16.98
CA LEU A 57 0.59 11.04 -16.99
C LEU A 57 1.67 10.48 -17.92
N GLU A 58 2.65 9.81 -17.35
CA GLU A 58 3.82 9.33 -18.09
C GLU A 58 3.81 7.79 -18.21
N LYS A 59 3.98 7.31 -19.45
CA LYS A 59 4.15 5.89 -19.70
C LYS A 59 5.54 5.45 -19.24
N VAL A 60 5.60 4.40 -18.41
CA VAL A 60 6.86 3.87 -17.92
C VAL A 60 6.85 2.34 -17.89
N ASN A 61 7.96 1.76 -18.34
CA ASN A 61 8.37 0.42 -17.98
C ASN A 61 9.38 0.56 -16.81
N LEU A 62 9.22 -0.25 -15.76
CA LEU A 62 10.04 -0.15 -14.54
C LEU A 62 11.51 -0.53 -14.75
N PHE A 63 11.86 -1.11 -15.90
CA PHE A 63 13.22 -1.53 -16.28
C PHE A 63 13.75 -0.81 -17.54
N ASP A 64 13.06 0.24 -17.97
CA ASP A 64 13.56 1.17 -19.00
C ASP A 64 14.36 2.28 -18.29
N GLU A 65 15.64 2.04 -18.11
CA GLU A 65 16.51 2.90 -17.33
C GLU A 65 16.63 4.32 -17.91
N GLU A 66 16.68 4.46 -19.23
CA GLU A 66 16.75 5.77 -19.89
C GLU A 66 15.49 6.60 -19.60
N ARG A 67 14.31 5.96 -19.72
CA ARG A 67 13.05 6.61 -19.40
C ARG A 67 12.94 6.96 -17.92
N LEU A 68 13.36 6.05 -17.02
CA LEU A 68 13.40 6.32 -15.59
C LEU A 68 14.30 7.51 -15.28
N ARG A 69 15.49 7.57 -15.87
CA ARG A 69 16.45 8.66 -15.69
C ARG A 69 15.86 10.01 -16.07
N ILE A 70 15.14 10.09 -17.19
CA ILE A 70 14.46 11.33 -17.63
C ILE A 70 13.42 11.76 -16.59
N LEU A 71 12.55 10.85 -16.13
CA LEU A 71 11.49 11.16 -15.18
C LEU A 71 12.05 11.57 -13.81
N VAL A 72 13.06 10.87 -13.32
CA VAL A 72 13.71 11.14 -12.04
C VAL A 72 14.45 12.48 -12.11
N LYS A 73 15.22 12.75 -13.17
CA LYS A 73 15.94 14.02 -13.36
C LYS A 73 15.00 15.24 -13.36
N SER A 74 13.77 15.07 -13.84
CA SER A 74 12.77 16.13 -13.90
C SER A 74 12.03 16.35 -12.58
N SER A 75 12.47 15.72 -11.48
CA SER A 75 11.75 15.70 -10.20
C SER A 75 12.60 16.19 -9.03
N ASP A 76 11.97 16.84 -8.05
CA ASP A 76 12.60 17.17 -6.75
C ASP A 76 12.56 16.00 -5.79
N VAL A 77 11.46 15.23 -5.81
CA VAL A 77 11.22 14.09 -4.94
C VAL A 77 10.65 12.91 -5.72
N VAL A 78 11.03 11.72 -5.30
CA VAL A 78 10.59 10.47 -5.91
C VAL A 78 9.82 9.64 -4.90
N ILE A 79 8.67 9.07 -5.30
CA ILE A 79 7.80 8.29 -4.44
C ILE A 79 7.52 6.95 -5.11
N ASN A 80 7.97 5.85 -4.48
CA ASN A 80 7.74 4.51 -4.96
C ASN A 80 6.60 3.82 -4.19
N LEU A 81 5.46 3.70 -4.83
CA LEU A 81 4.25 3.02 -4.33
C LEU A 81 4.03 1.67 -5.03
N VAL A 82 4.97 1.22 -5.87
CA VAL A 82 4.80 0.00 -6.66
C VAL A 82 4.94 -1.22 -5.77
N GLY A 83 3.97 -2.13 -5.90
CA GLY A 83 4.00 -3.42 -5.21
C GLY A 83 2.97 -4.38 -5.78
N ILE A 84 3.20 -5.67 -5.60
CA ILE A 84 2.29 -6.76 -5.97
C ILE A 84 2.09 -7.68 -4.77
N LEU A 85 0.92 -8.31 -4.66
CA LEU A 85 0.59 -9.26 -3.57
C LEU A 85 0.64 -10.72 -4.02
N HIS A 86 0.88 -10.96 -5.31
CA HIS A 86 1.10 -12.28 -5.90
C HIS A 86 1.90 -12.15 -7.18
N GLU A 87 2.64 -13.18 -7.49
CA GLU A 87 3.39 -13.28 -8.73
C GLU A 87 2.51 -13.64 -9.92
N THR A 88 2.94 -13.26 -11.09
CA THR A 88 2.40 -13.70 -12.38
C THR A 88 3.55 -14.09 -13.30
N LYS A 89 3.25 -14.68 -14.47
CA LYS A 89 4.30 -15.00 -15.47
C LYS A 89 5.18 -13.79 -15.83
N LYS A 90 4.60 -12.57 -15.81
CA LYS A 90 5.28 -11.32 -16.23
C LYS A 90 5.75 -10.44 -15.06
N LYS A 91 5.45 -10.78 -13.81
CA LYS A 91 5.76 -9.96 -12.64
C LYS A 91 6.17 -10.84 -11.49
N LYS A 92 7.44 -10.75 -11.12
CA LYS A 92 8.01 -11.48 -10.00
C LYS A 92 8.20 -10.55 -8.81
N PHE A 93 8.15 -11.11 -7.61
CA PHE A 93 8.44 -10.36 -6.38
C PHE A 93 9.84 -9.77 -6.43
N GLU A 94 10.82 -10.55 -6.83
CA GLU A 94 12.21 -10.12 -6.96
C GLU A 94 12.36 -8.89 -7.86
N ASP A 95 11.69 -8.90 -9.02
CA ASP A 95 11.79 -7.78 -9.96
C ASP A 95 11.15 -6.51 -9.40
N ILE A 96 9.93 -6.63 -8.83
CA ILE A 96 9.13 -5.47 -8.41
C ILE A 96 9.56 -4.92 -7.05
N HIS A 97 9.94 -5.80 -6.11
CA HIS A 97 10.20 -5.41 -4.73
C HIS A 97 11.68 -5.24 -4.40
N ALA A 98 12.58 -5.84 -5.20
CA ALA A 98 14.02 -5.75 -4.96
C ALA A 98 14.77 -5.03 -6.09
N LYS A 99 14.72 -5.52 -7.34
CA LYS A 99 15.48 -4.95 -8.45
C LYS A 99 15.01 -3.54 -8.84
N PHE A 100 13.70 -3.30 -8.93
CA PHE A 100 13.21 -1.96 -9.25
C PHE A 100 13.56 -0.92 -8.18
N PRO A 101 13.36 -1.16 -6.87
CA PRO A 101 13.85 -0.25 -5.82
C PRO A 101 15.37 -0.03 -5.85
N ASP A 102 16.16 -1.06 -6.17
CA ASP A 102 17.61 -0.95 -6.33
C ASP A 102 17.97 0.02 -7.45
N LEU A 103 17.43 -0.19 -8.65
CA LEU A 103 17.63 0.69 -9.79
C LEU A 103 17.20 2.13 -9.50
N LEU A 104 16.00 2.29 -8.93
CA LEU A 104 15.44 3.61 -8.64
C LEU A 104 16.26 4.39 -7.61
N SER A 105 16.75 3.72 -6.56
CA SER A 105 17.58 4.36 -5.53
C SER A 105 18.97 4.75 -6.04
N LYS A 106 19.57 3.95 -6.94
CA LYS A 106 20.81 4.32 -7.65
C LYS A 106 20.63 5.58 -8.48
N LEU A 107 19.55 5.62 -9.29
CA LEU A 107 19.22 6.81 -10.09
C LEU A 107 18.96 8.05 -9.21
N CYS A 108 18.28 7.90 -8.08
CA CYS A 108 18.09 9.00 -7.13
C CYS A 108 19.40 9.51 -6.54
N SER A 109 20.36 8.63 -6.28
CA SER A 109 21.70 8.99 -5.80
C SER A 109 22.51 9.73 -6.85
N GLU A 110 22.61 9.17 -8.06
CA GLU A 110 23.33 9.75 -9.19
C GLU A 110 22.80 11.13 -9.60
N LEU A 111 21.47 11.30 -9.59
CA LEU A 111 20.80 12.54 -9.99
C LEU A 111 20.57 13.51 -8.83
N ASN A 112 21.14 13.21 -7.66
CA ASN A 112 21.10 14.05 -6.48
C ASN A 112 19.68 14.48 -6.05
N ILE A 113 18.71 13.56 -6.10
CA ILE A 113 17.32 13.81 -5.72
C ILE A 113 17.22 14.21 -4.24
N LYS A 114 16.32 15.12 -3.90
CA LYS A 114 16.17 15.60 -2.52
C LYS A 114 15.70 14.50 -1.57
N LYS A 115 14.75 13.65 -2.00
CA LYS A 115 14.18 12.58 -1.17
C LYS A 115 13.54 11.47 -1.99
N LEU A 116 13.75 10.22 -1.56
CA LEU A 116 13.05 9.04 -2.03
C LEU A 116 12.16 8.50 -0.90
N VAL A 117 10.84 8.39 -1.14
CA VAL A 117 9.91 7.72 -0.23
C VAL A 117 9.48 6.38 -0.81
N HIS A 118 9.67 5.31 -0.06
CA HIS A 118 9.30 3.95 -0.49
C HIS A 118 8.26 3.33 0.43
N ILE A 119 7.22 2.72 -0.15
CA ILE A 119 6.23 1.94 0.59
C ILE A 119 6.64 0.47 0.63
N SER A 120 6.92 0.01 1.84
CA SER A 120 7.20 -1.40 2.16
C SER A 120 5.98 -2.07 2.83
N ALA A 121 6.17 -2.88 3.86
CA ALA A 121 5.10 -3.49 4.65
C ALA A 121 5.57 -3.81 6.07
N LEU A 122 4.63 -3.88 7.04
CA LEU A 122 4.91 -4.38 8.40
C LEU A 122 5.17 -5.90 8.41
N GLY A 123 5.84 -6.36 9.47
CA GLY A 123 6.13 -7.76 9.69
C GLY A 123 7.34 -8.28 8.90
N ILE A 124 8.06 -7.41 8.20
CA ILE A 124 9.25 -7.78 7.44
C ILE A 124 10.43 -8.00 8.39
N ASN A 125 10.97 -9.22 8.37
CA ASN A 125 12.20 -9.59 9.09
C ASN A 125 12.91 -10.75 8.38
N GLU A 126 14.11 -11.08 8.81
CA GLU A 126 14.96 -12.10 8.17
C GLU A 126 14.48 -13.53 8.42
N THR A 127 13.66 -13.76 9.43
CA THR A 127 13.22 -15.09 9.84
C THR A 127 11.94 -15.56 9.15
N VAL A 128 11.30 -14.68 8.35
CA VAL A 128 10.02 -14.99 7.70
C VAL A 128 10.26 -15.75 6.40
N SER A 129 9.53 -16.85 6.22
CA SER A 129 9.65 -17.72 5.04
C SER A 129 8.85 -17.24 3.82
N SER A 130 8.06 -16.16 3.92
CA SER A 130 7.32 -15.58 2.80
C SER A 130 8.24 -14.92 1.78
N GLN A 131 8.13 -15.32 0.51
CA GLN A 131 8.89 -14.73 -0.59
C GLN A 131 8.57 -13.24 -0.79
N TYR A 132 7.30 -12.86 -0.58
CA TYR A 132 6.88 -11.45 -0.59
C TYR A 132 7.67 -10.64 0.43
N MET A 133 7.69 -11.09 1.70
CA MET A 133 8.38 -10.37 2.78
C MET A 133 9.88 -10.31 2.57
N GLN A 134 10.51 -11.42 2.14
CA GLN A 134 11.94 -11.46 1.82
C GLN A 134 12.31 -10.51 0.68
N SER A 135 11.49 -10.48 -0.38
CA SER A 135 11.73 -9.57 -1.52
C SER A 135 11.62 -8.10 -1.11
N LYS A 136 10.65 -7.77 -0.23
CA LYS A 136 10.49 -6.43 0.33
C LYS A 136 11.69 -6.03 1.18
N LEU A 137 12.15 -6.92 2.07
CA LEU A 137 13.34 -6.69 2.90
C LEU A 137 14.59 -6.42 2.05
N LYS A 138 14.78 -7.21 0.98
CA LYS A 138 15.88 -7.02 0.05
C LYS A 138 15.81 -5.64 -0.62
N GLY A 139 14.61 -5.22 -1.05
CA GLY A 139 14.41 -3.89 -1.63
C GLY A 139 14.71 -2.75 -0.65
N GLU A 140 14.32 -2.89 0.62
CA GLU A 140 14.66 -1.91 1.66
C GLU A 140 16.17 -1.79 1.87
N LYS A 141 16.87 -2.95 2.00
CA LYS A 141 18.34 -2.98 2.14
C LYS A 141 19.02 -2.30 0.94
N ASN A 142 18.58 -2.57 -0.28
CA ASN A 142 19.11 -1.94 -1.49
C ASN A 142 18.93 -0.42 -1.46
N ILE A 143 17.73 0.07 -1.11
CA ILE A 143 17.46 1.51 -1.03
C ILE A 143 18.36 2.20 -0.01
N ILE A 144 18.47 1.64 1.21
CA ILE A 144 19.27 2.22 2.28
C ILE A 144 20.75 2.28 1.90
N ASN A 145 21.26 1.23 1.26
CA ASN A 145 22.65 1.16 0.83
C ASN A 145 22.97 2.13 -0.31
N ASN A 146 22.03 2.38 -1.22
CA ASN A 146 22.27 3.20 -2.40
C ASN A 146 21.99 4.68 -2.18
N PHE A 147 21.08 5.05 -1.25
CA PHE A 147 20.61 6.42 -1.13
C PHE A 147 20.22 6.79 0.30
N ASN A 148 21.08 7.58 0.96
CA ASN A 148 20.93 7.98 2.39
C ASN A 148 19.72 8.90 2.67
N ARG A 149 19.24 9.66 1.67
CA ARG A 149 18.05 10.51 1.77
C ARG A 149 16.75 9.77 1.44
N SER A 150 16.72 8.47 1.71
CA SER A 150 15.54 7.63 1.54
C SER A 150 14.75 7.49 2.83
N VAL A 151 13.43 7.36 2.70
CA VAL A 151 12.53 7.05 3.82
C VAL A 151 11.64 5.88 3.42
N ILE A 152 11.64 4.87 4.26
CA ILE A 152 10.86 3.65 4.08
C ILE A 152 9.67 3.68 5.04
N LEU A 153 8.48 3.55 4.50
CA LEU A 153 7.25 3.45 5.28
C LEU A 153 6.74 2.01 5.23
N ARG A 154 6.62 1.38 6.39
CA ARG A 154 6.11 0.01 6.58
C ARG A 154 4.68 0.03 7.10
N PRO A 155 3.66 0.12 6.25
CA PRO A 155 2.27 0.08 6.69
C PRO A 155 1.82 -1.33 7.08
N SER A 156 0.91 -1.41 8.05
CA SER A 156 0.04 -2.56 8.27
C SER A 156 -0.96 -2.70 7.13
N VAL A 157 -1.92 -3.62 7.25
CA VAL A 157 -2.99 -3.76 6.26
C VAL A 157 -3.72 -2.43 6.08
N ILE A 158 -3.82 -2.01 4.81
CA ILE A 158 -4.35 -0.69 4.46
C ILE A 158 -5.82 -0.81 4.14
N PHE A 159 -6.65 0.07 4.74
CA PHE A 159 -8.07 0.12 4.48
C PHE A 159 -8.54 1.50 3.97
N GLY A 160 -9.69 1.52 3.30
CA GLY A 160 -10.31 2.71 2.72
C GLY A 160 -11.19 2.39 1.52
N PRO A 161 -11.80 3.39 0.86
CA PRO A 161 -12.87 3.20 -0.13
C PRO A 161 -12.59 2.17 -1.24
N GLU A 162 -11.34 1.96 -1.60
CA GLU A 162 -10.92 1.10 -2.71
C GLU A 162 -9.94 0.01 -2.27
N ASP A 163 -9.93 -0.32 -0.96
CA ASP A 163 -9.04 -1.33 -0.42
C ASP A 163 -9.34 -2.72 -0.99
N LYS A 164 -8.33 -3.58 -0.91
CA LYS A 164 -8.44 -4.98 -1.31
C LYS A 164 -8.63 -5.93 -0.12
N PHE A 165 -8.78 -5.40 1.09
CA PHE A 165 -8.99 -6.18 2.28
C PHE A 165 -10.49 -6.27 2.63
N PHE A 166 -11.09 -5.23 3.16
CA PHE A 166 -12.50 -5.24 3.54
C PHE A 166 -13.44 -5.42 2.34
N ASN A 167 -13.17 -4.72 1.23
CA ASN A 167 -13.98 -4.86 0.01
C ASN A 167 -13.99 -6.30 -0.53
N ARG A 168 -12.85 -7.00 -0.44
CA ARG A 168 -12.75 -8.38 -0.90
C ARG A 168 -13.56 -9.32 -0.02
N PHE A 169 -13.41 -9.22 1.32
CA PHE A 169 -14.18 -10.07 2.24
C PHE A 169 -15.67 -9.73 2.23
N ALA A 170 -16.03 -8.45 2.05
CA ALA A 170 -17.41 -8.04 1.85
C ALA A 170 -18.01 -8.67 0.59
N SER A 171 -17.28 -8.67 -0.52
CA SER A 171 -17.70 -9.31 -1.77
C SER A 171 -17.86 -10.83 -1.59
N ILE A 172 -16.96 -11.50 -0.90
CA ILE A 172 -17.10 -12.93 -0.58
C ILE A 172 -18.35 -13.17 0.28
N ALA A 173 -18.57 -12.35 1.31
CA ALA A 173 -19.74 -12.43 2.18
C ALA A 173 -21.05 -12.09 1.48
N GLU A 174 -21.02 -11.48 0.31
CA GLU A 174 -22.21 -11.23 -0.49
C GLU A 174 -22.80 -12.52 -1.05
N PHE A 175 -21.95 -13.42 -1.54
CA PHE A 175 -22.35 -14.63 -2.25
C PHE A 175 -22.25 -15.90 -1.39
N LEU A 176 -21.30 -15.96 -0.46
CA LEU A 176 -21.06 -17.17 0.33
C LEU A 176 -21.62 -17.05 1.74
N PRO A 177 -22.23 -18.13 2.28
CA PRO A 177 -22.74 -18.17 3.65
C PRO A 177 -21.64 -18.29 4.71
N ILE A 178 -20.41 -18.58 4.29
CA ILE A 178 -19.25 -18.79 5.16
C ILE A 178 -18.10 -17.87 4.79
N LEU A 179 -17.32 -17.44 5.80
CA LEU A 179 -16.02 -16.77 5.63
C LEU A 179 -14.92 -17.62 6.28
N PRO A 180 -13.86 -17.95 5.54
CA PRO A 180 -12.76 -18.74 6.07
C PRO A 180 -11.89 -17.92 7.02
N LEU A 181 -11.58 -18.46 8.19
CA LEU A 181 -10.63 -17.92 9.16
C LEU A 181 -9.37 -18.78 9.15
N ILE A 182 -8.41 -18.42 8.31
CA ILE A 182 -7.13 -19.14 8.22
C ILE A 182 -6.40 -19.02 9.57
N GLY A 183 -5.85 -20.12 10.07
CA GLY A 183 -5.23 -20.18 11.40
C GLY A 183 -6.19 -19.85 12.54
N GLY A 184 -7.50 -20.13 12.37
CA GLY A 184 -8.53 -19.75 13.35
C GLY A 184 -8.82 -18.25 13.40
N GLY A 185 -8.16 -17.44 12.56
CA GLY A 185 -8.29 -15.99 12.56
C GLY A 185 -7.62 -15.32 13.76
N LEU A 186 -6.59 -15.93 14.32
CA LEU A 186 -5.91 -15.45 15.54
C LEU A 186 -4.80 -14.44 15.25
N THR A 187 -4.32 -14.34 14.02
CA THR A 187 -3.29 -13.38 13.60
C THR A 187 -3.73 -11.94 13.90
N TYR A 188 -2.85 -11.19 14.54
CA TYR A 188 -3.10 -9.78 14.86
C TYR A 188 -2.74 -8.85 13.70
N PHE A 189 -3.58 -7.83 13.53
CA PHE A 189 -3.41 -6.75 12.57
C PHE A 189 -3.61 -5.41 13.26
N GLN A 190 -2.95 -4.38 12.74
CA GLN A 190 -3.10 -3.00 13.18
C GLN A 190 -3.50 -2.11 11.99
N PRO A 191 -4.73 -2.27 11.44
CA PRO A 191 -5.12 -1.68 10.16
C PRO A 191 -4.97 -0.17 10.13
N ILE A 192 -4.39 0.36 9.04
CA ILE A 192 -4.16 1.79 8.84
C ILE A 192 -5.03 2.34 7.71
N TYR A 193 -5.60 3.52 7.94
CA TYR A 193 -6.36 4.23 6.92
C TYR A 193 -5.43 4.79 5.82
N VAL A 194 -5.77 4.59 4.55
CA VAL A 194 -4.97 5.05 3.40
C VAL A 194 -4.71 6.55 3.41
N GLY A 195 -5.67 7.35 3.92
CA GLY A 195 -5.50 8.79 4.09
C GLY A 195 -4.42 9.16 5.10
N ASP A 196 -4.14 8.32 6.10
CA ASP A 196 -3.10 8.57 7.08
C ASP A 196 -1.72 8.16 6.53
N ILE A 197 -1.65 7.15 5.64
CA ILE A 197 -0.42 6.88 4.85
C ILE A 197 -0.09 8.08 3.96
N ALA A 198 -1.08 8.63 3.27
CA ALA A 198 -0.85 9.82 2.44
C ALA A 198 -0.40 11.03 3.27
N LYS A 199 -0.90 11.20 4.52
CA LYS A 199 -0.38 12.21 5.45
C LYS A 199 1.06 11.90 5.87
N SER A 200 1.40 10.64 6.13
CA SER A 200 2.76 10.25 6.51
C SER A 200 3.77 10.57 5.42
N ILE A 201 3.43 10.29 4.15
CA ILE A 201 4.27 10.69 3.03
C ILE A 201 4.45 12.21 2.99
N MET A 202 3.37 12.98 3.15
CA MET A 202 3.46 14.44 3.18
C MET A 202 4.35 14.95 4.33
N ALA A 203 4.15 14.42 5.54
CA ALA A 203 4.95 14.80 6.72
C ALA A 203 6.44 14.50 6.50
N VAL A 204 6.76 13.38 5.84
CA VAL A 204 8.13 13.01 5.47
C VAL A 204 8.70 13.97 4.43
N LEU A 205 7.92 14.37 3.44
CA LEU A 205 8.37 15.30 2.39
C LEU A 205 8.59 16.74 2.91
N GLU A 206 7.85 17.15 3.95
CA GLU A 206 7.97 18.48 4.57
C GLU A 206 9.18 18.60 5.52
N LYS A 207 9.69 17.50 6.04
CA LYS A 207 10.89 17.51 6.90
C LYS A 207 12.15 17.57 6.03
N GLU A 208 13.05 18.50 6.31
CA GLU A 208 14.34 18.61 5.59
C GLU A 208 15.24 17.45 5.95
N GLU A 209 15.43 17.18 7.24
CA GLU A 209 16.19 16.04 7.75
C GLU A 209 15.30 15.05 8.47
N ILE A 210 15.58 13.77 8.30
CA ILE A 210 14.94 12.67 9.02
C ILE A 210 16.04 11.76 9.55
N ASN A 211 16.11 11.67 10.88
CA ASN A 211 17.13 10.87 11.57
C ASN A 211 16.91 9.36 11.45
N ASN A 212 15.70 8.94 11.09
CA ASN A 212 15.35 7.53 10.90
C ASN A 212 14.82 7.30 9.49
N ASN A 213 15.36 6.30 8.83
CA ASN A 213 14.99 5.96 7.46
C ASN A 213 13.77 5.05 7.37
N ILE A 214 13.37 4.41 8.47
CA ILE A 214 12.24 3.46 8.51
C ILE A 214 11.20 3.92 9.52
N PHE A 215 9.92 3.90 9.12
CA PHE A 215 8.76 4.17 9.97
C PHE A 215 7.78 2.99 9.90
N GLU A 216 7.29 2.52 11.04
CA GLU A 216 6.22 1.54 11.13
C GLU A 216 4.88 2.25 11.28
N LEU A 217 3.95 1.97 10.35
CA LEU A 217 2.67 2.67 10.27
C LEU A 217 1.53 1.72 10.61
N GLY A 218 1.08 1.74 11.86
CA GLY A 218 -0.11 1.05 12.34
C GLY A 218 -1.25 2.02 12.61
N GLY A 219 -2.48 1.54 12.56
CA GLY A 219 -3.65 2.29 13.02
C GLY A 219 -3.70 2.41 14.55
N PRO A 220 -4.78 3.00 15.12
CA PRO A 220 -4.85 3.25 16.55
C PRO A 220 -5.14 2.01 17.40
N GLN A 221 -5.63 0.93 16.78
CA GLN A 221 -6.12 -0.26 17.48
C GLN A 221 -5.59 -1.54 16.81
N ILE A 222 -5.40 -2.55 17.62
CA ILE A 222 -4.98 -3.89 17.20
C ILE A 222 -6.20 -4.82 17.27
N PHE A 223 -6.38 -5.65 16.24
CA PHE A 223 -7.46 -6.60 16.10
C PHE A 223 -6.94 -7.93 15.62
N THR A 224 -7.56 -9.01 16.05
CA THR A 224 -7.42 -10.31 15.39
C THR A 224 -8.12 -10.29 14.02
N PHE A 225 -7.70 -11.14 13.11
CA PHE A 225 -8.39 -11.30 11.82
C PHE A 225 -9.87 -11.64 12.00
N LYS A 226 -10.19 -12.48 13.02
CA LYS A 226 -11.57 -12.82 13.38
C LYS A 226 -12.39 -11.60 13.81
N GLU A 227 -11.83 -10.71 14.60
CA GLU A 227 -12.50 -9.47 15.01
C GLU A 227 -12.74 -8.54 13.83
N LEU A 228 -11.76 -8.39 12.91
CA LEU A 228 -11.94 -7.62 11.69
C LEU A 228 -13.08 -8.17 10.83
N MET A 229 -13.23 -9.50 10.73
CA MET A 229 -14.36 -10.12 10.01
C MET A 229 -15.68 -9.87 10.72
N LYS A 230 -15.73 -9.89 12.06
CA LYS A 230 -16.95 -9.56 12.82
C LYS A 230 -17.36 -8.08 12.61
N ILE A 231 -16.39 -7.15 12.66
CA ILE A 231 -16.63 -5.72 12.38
C ILE A 231 -17.19 -5.57 10.96
N LEU A 232 -16.56 -6.19 9.96
CA LEU A 232 -17.04 -6.15 8.58
C LEU A 232 -18.48 -6.65 8.44
N LEU A 233 -18.78 -7.82 9.00
CA LEU A 233 -20.13 -8.44 8.90
C LEU A 233 -21.20 -7.59 9.57
N LYS A 234 -20.89 -6.96 10.72
CA LYS A 234 -21.75 -6.00 11.38
C LYS A 234 -22.03 -4.80 10.47
N GLU A 235 -20.97 -4.21 9.87
CA GLU A 235 -21.11 -3.04 9.01
C GLU A 235 -21.90 -3.31 7.72
N ILE A 236 -21.80 -4.49 7.13
CA ILE A 236 -22.61 -4.86 5.94
C ILE A 236 -23.96 -5.48 6.29
N ASN A 237 -24.31 -5.57 7.58
CA ASN A 237 -25.53 -6.17 8.10
C ASN A 237 -25.79 -7.57 7.54
N LYS A 238 -24.79 -8.45 7.59
CA LYS A 238 -24.88 -9.85 7.14
C LYS A 238 -24.44 -10.82 8.23
N LYS A 239 -25.23 -11.89 8.40
CA LYS A 239 -24.87 -13.03 9.26
C LYS A 239 -24.19 -14.09 8.42
N ARG A 240 -22.92 -14.41 8.70
CA ARG A 240 -22.12 -15.43 8.03
C ARG A 240 -21.38 -16.26 9.06
N PHE A 241 -21.23 -17.55 8.77
CA PHE A 241 -20.44 -18.44 9.63
C PHE A 241 -18.96 -18.16 9.42
N LEU A 242 -18.24 -17.92 10.51
CA LEU A 242 -16.80 -17.76 10.52
C LEU A 242 -16.17 -19.13 10.79
N VAL A 243 -15.62 -19.76 9.74
CA VAL A 243 -15.13 -21.15 9.81
C VAL A 243 -13.61 -21.17 9.96
N PRO A 244 -13.08 -21.68 11.07
CA PRO A 244 -11.64 -21.81 11.26
C PRO A 244 -11.06 -22.85 10.29
N ILE A 245 -9.99 -22.46 9.57
CA ILE A 245 -9.27 -23.34 8.64
C ILE A 245 -7.82 -23.45 9.14
N PRO A 246 -7.35 -24.65 9.50
CA PRO A 246 -5.95 -24.87 9.84
C PRO A 246 -5.00 -24.48 8.69
N PHE A 247 -3.81 -23.99 9.03
CA PHE A 247 -2.83 -23.54 8.04
C PHE A 247 -2.46 -24.59 6.98
N LEU A 248 -2.41 -25.86 7.37
CA LEU A 248 -2.10 -26.95 6.46
C LEU A 248 -3.16 -27.06 5.34
N PHE A 249 -4.44 -27.06 5.70
CA PHE A 249 -5.55 -27.11 4.74
C PHE A 249 -5.61 -25.84 3.90
N ALA A 250 -5.41 -24.65 4.51
CA ALA A 250 -5.37 -23.39 3.79
C ALA A 250 -4.22 -23.38 2.74
N LYS A 251 -3.06 -23.94 3.08
CA LYS A 251 -1.92 -24.05 2.16
C LYS A 251 -2.22 -24.98 0.98
N PHE A 252 -2.91 -26.09 1.22
CA PHE A 252 -3.36 -26.99 0.15
C PHE A 252 -4.38 -26.29 -0.78
N GLN A 253 -5.40 -25.66 -0.22
CA GLN A 253 -6.37 -24.88 -1.01
C GLN A 253 -5.69 -23.76 -1.81
N ALA A 254 -4.73 -23.06 -1.21
CA ALA A 254 -3.99 -22.01 -1.87
C ALA A 254 -3.19 -22.50 -3.08
N LYS A 255 -2.62 -23.73 -3.04
CA LYS A 255 -1.95 -24.33 -4.20
C LYS A 255 -2.87 -24.49 -5.42
N ILE A 256 -4.15 -24.78 -5.19
CA ILE A 256 -5.13 -24.90 -6.26
C ILE A 256 -5.60 -23.51 -6.71
N LEU A 257 -5.96 -22.64 -5.77
CA LEU A 257 -6.50 -21.30 -6.05
C LEU A 257 -5.48 -20.36 -6.73
N GLN A 258 -4.19 -20.56 -6.52
CA GLN A 258 -3.16 -19.73 -7.16
C GLN A 258 -2.98 -20.02 -8.66
N LEU A 259 -3.57 -21.10 -9.20
CA LEU A 259 -3.60 -21.39 -10.63
C LEU A 259 -4.56 -20.47 -11.41
N LEU A 260 -5.49 -19.82 -10.70
CA LEU A 260 -6.43 -18.87 -11.30
C LEU A 260 -5.69 -17.60 -11.76
N PRO A 261 -6.13 -16.95 -12.85
CA PRO A 261 -5.54 -15.70 -13.34
C PRO A 261 -5.54 -14.55 -12.32
N LYS A 262 -6.53 -14.55 -11.42
CA LYS A 262 -6.63 -13.66 -10.25
C LYS A 262 -6.83 -14.52 -9.00
N PRO A 263 -5.75 -14.97 -8.37
CA PRO A 263 -5.84 -15.89 -7.24
C PRO A 263 -6.59 -15.28 -6.08
N LEU A 264 -7.52 -16.08 -5.52
CA LEU A 264 -8.25 -15.70 -4.31
C LEU A 264 -7.36 -15.85 -3.06
N LEU A 265 -6.42 -16.79 -3.08
CA LEU A 265 -5.47 -17.04 -2.01
C LEU A 265 -4.21 -17.64 -2.62
N THR A 266 -3.03 -17.26 -2.13
CA THR A 266 -1.76 -17.86 -2.52
C THR A 266 -1.09 -18.52 -1.33
N THR A 267 -0.21 -19.48 -1.59
CA THR A 267 0.57 -20.16 -0.54
C THR A 267 1.41 -19.16 0.28
N ASP A 268 1.93 -18.13 -0.38
CA ASP A 268 2.71 -17.08 0.26
C ASP A 268 1.85 -16.20 1.19
N GLN A 269 0.61 -15.89 0.79
CA GLN A 269 -0.34 -15.18 1.65
C GLN A 269 -0.73 -16.01 2.90
N VAL A 270 -0.87 -17.33 2.77
CA VAL A 270 -1.08 -18.21 3.93
C VAL A 270 0.12 -18.20 4.86
N GLU A 271 1.33 -18.15 4.30
CA GLU A 271 2.57 -18.06 5.10
C GLU A 271 2.64 -16.73 5.85
N MET A 272 2.29 -15.61 5.20
CA MET A 272 2.21 -14.29 5.83
C MET A 272 1.25 -14.24 7.03
N LEU A 273 0.14 -14.98 6.97
CA LEU A 273 -0.86 -15.02 8.05
C LEU A 273 -0.39 -15.74 9.33
N LYS A 274 0.79 -16.36 9.34
CA LYS A 274 1.40 -16.92 10.55
C LYS A 274 2.08 -15.88 11.44
N TYR A 275 2.28 -14.66 10.91
CA TYR A 275 3.00 -13.57 11.57
C TYR A 275 2.08 -12.39 11.79
N ASP A 276 2.19 -11.78 12.96
CA ASP A 276 1.41 -10.60 13.30
C ASP A 276 1.83 -9.39 12.46
N ASN A 277 0.85 -8.58 12.09
CA ASN A 277 1.04 -7.38 11.27
C ASN A 277 0.76 -6.13 12.10
N ILE A 278 1.56 -5.94 13.16
CA ILE A 278 1.46 -4.86 14.15
C ILE A 278 2.80 -4.12 14.26
N VAL A 279 2.79 -2.89 14.76
CA VAL A 279 4.03 -2.13 15.00
C VAL A 279 4.85 -2.79 16.12
N THR A 280 6.19 -2.78 15.97
CA THR A 280 7.11 -3.47 16.87
C THR A 280 7.70 -2.57 17.96
N ASN A 281 7.47 -1.27 17.90
CA ASN A 281 8.12 -0.23 18.72
C ASN A 281 9.66 -0.14 18.55
N LYS A 282 10.23 -0.83 17.57
CA LYS A 282 11.66 -0.74 17.22
C LYS A 282 11.97 0.46 16.33
N TYR A 283 10.97 0.95 15.63
CA TYR A 283 11.08 2.05 14.68
C TYR A 283 10.08 3.15 15.03
N PRO A 284 10.33 4.41 14.61
CA PRO A 284 9.37 5.49 14.71
C PRO A 284 8.03 5.13 14.06
N THR A 285 6.96 5.75 14.55
CA THR A 285 5.59 5.47 14.17
C THR A 285 4.85 6.73 13.68
N LEU A 286 3.53 6.66 13.52
CA LEU A 286 2.69 7.83 13.22
C LEU A 286 2.80 8.94 14.27
N LYS A 287 3.07 8.59 15.54
CA LYS A 287 3.24 9.58 16.62
C LYS A 287 4.42 10.51 16.36
N ASP A 288 5.53 9.95 15.87
CA ASP A 288 6.76 10.70 15.55
C ASP A 288 6.58 11.62 14.33
N LEU A 289 5.60 11.29 13.48
CA LEU A 289 5.15 12.13 12.39
C LEU A 289 4.02 13.11 12.81
N LYS A 290 3.63 13.14 14.10
CA LYS A 290 2.54 13.96 14.63
C LYS A 290 1.20 13.71 13.93
N ILE A 291 0.91 12.45 13.58
CA ILE A 291 -0.31 12.04 12.90
C ILE A 291 -1.18 11.24 13.85
N ASN A 292 -2.41 11.74 14.07
CA ASN A 292 -3.45 10.99 14.76
C ASN A 292 -4.18 10.10 13.76
N PRO A 293 -4.03 8.75 13.85
CA PRO A 293 -4.64 7.84 12.90
C PRO A 293 -6.15 7.74 13.10
N LYS A 294 -6.88 7.53 11.99
CA LYS A 294 -8.32 7.28 12.01
C LYS A 294 -8.63 5.83 12.37
N THR A 295 -9.72 5.63 13.13
CA THR A 295 -10.20 4.29 13.49
C THR A 295 -10.96 3.63 12.34
N ILE A 296 -11.13 2.31 12.40
CA ILE A 296 -11.93 1.55 11.42
C ILE A 296 -13.38 2.03 11.46
N GLU A 297 -13.93 2.20 12.66
CA GLU A 297 -15.33 2.60 12.88
C GLU A 297 -15.64 3.98 12.28
N SER A 298 -14.67 4.89 12.24
CA SER A 298 -14.85 6.22 11.67
C SER A 298 -14.83 6.26 10.14
N VAL A 299 -14.25 5.24 9.49
CA VAL A 299 -14.02 5.26 8.04
C VAL A 299 -14.78 4.17 7.31
N LEU A 300 -14.82 2.94 7.84
CA LEU A 300 -15.39 1.77 7.18
C LEU A 300 -16.85 1.97 6.77
N PRO A 301 -17.74 2.53 7.62
CA PRO A 301 -19.15 2.74 7.27
C PRO A 301 -19.34 3.62 6.03
N ASN A 302 -18.41 4.55 5.76
CA ASN A 302 -18.52 5.53 4.68
C ASN A 302 -18.38 4.94 3.27
N TYR A 303 -17.91 3.68 3.13
CA TYR A 303 -17.71 3.10 1.80
C TYR A 303 -18.18 1.64 1.69
N ILE A 304 -18.28 0.89 2.83
CA ILE A 304 -18.64 -0.52 2.81
C ILE A 304 -20.17 -0.73 2.68
N TRP A 305 -20.96 0.32 2.87
CA TRP A 305 -22.44 0.32 2.77
C TRP A 305 -22.96 -0.26 1.45
N ARG A 306 -22.18 -0.18 0.37
CA ARG A 306 -22.54 -0.74 -0.94
C ARG A 306 -22.77 -2.25 -0.93
N PHE A 307 -22.30 -2.97 0.11
CA PHE A 307 -22.53 -4.39 0.32
C PHE A 307 -23.72 -4.68 1.25
N ARG A 308 -24.40 -3.64 1.74
CA ARG A 308 -25.64 -3.78 2.51
C ARG A 308 -26.83 -3.99 1.58
N LYS A 309 -27.80 -4.80 2.02
CA LYS A 309 -29.12 -4.85 1.35
C LYS A 309 -29.78 -3.47 1.53
N GLY A 310 -30.10 -2.78 0.43
CA GLY A 310 -30.60 -1.40 0.47
C GLY A 310 -29.52 -0.31 0.42
N GLY A 311 -28.22 -0.67 0.33
CA GLY A 311 -27.13 0.27 0.13
C GLY A 311 -27.01 1.32 1.26
N GLN A 312 -26.76 2.58 0.89
CA GLN A 312 -26.60 3.68 1.86
C GLN A 312 -27.88 4.03 2.63
N PHE A 313 -29.05 3.65 2.11
CA PHE A 313 -30.35 3.90 2.72
C PHE A 313 -30.80 2.77 3.66
N ALA A 314 -30.02 1.70 3.81
CA ALA A 314 -30.32 0.63 4.71
C ALA A 314 -30.23 1.14 6.16
N LYS A 315 -31.32 0.97 6.95
CA LYS A 315 -31.28 1.16 8.39
C LYS A 315 -30.35 0.09 9.01
N LEU A 316 -29.44 0.51 9.88
CA LEU A 316 -28.58 -0.38 10.68
C LEU A 316 -29.36 -1.07 11.78
#